data_0a0335afcd0f81449444a642c1b2be22
#
_entry.id   0a0335afcd0f81449444a642c1b2be22
#
_cell.length_a   1.000
_cell.length_b   1.000
_cell.length_c   1.000
_cell.angle_alpha   90.00
_cell.angle_beta   90.00
_cell.angle_gamma   90.00
#
_symmetry.space_group_name_H-M   'P 1'
#
loop_
_entity.id
_entity.type
_entity.pdbx_description
1 polymer ?
#
loop_
_entity_poly.entity_id
_entity_poly.type
_entity_poly.pdbx_seq_one_letter_code
_entity_poly.pdbx_strand_id
1 'polypeptide(L)'
;VSPVIRGSGAGTQDGTAGHAVDPWRSVRRAAWVALCGWAAALVTACVSYLALRWVAVPIVVGLVLCLTFGGLLIWLHRAGWIALLSLAPGLMVLVGAVQYAPELALEVRGVRESVVIVADSADGTGGSNHRLTLRTEDGRELAERMTYKGDRAPRPGRRLEVIRDPEGVVPMERADQVDAAGRLHGAFAGLVTWTLMAALAGWRGHVRRRQGKEGSLLLSL
;
A
#
# COMPACT_ATOMS: atom_id res chain seq x y z
N VAL A 1 25.06 51.88 64.80
CA VAL A 1 23.99 52.27 63.86
C VAL A 1 24.49 52.01 62.50
N SER A 2 24.05 50.82 61.89
CA SER A 2 24.39 50.42 60.52
C SER A 2 23.21 50.66 59.59
N PRO A 3 23.38 51.26 58.43
CA PRO A 3 22.30 51.43 57.47
C PRO A 3 22.07 50.18 56.66
N VAL A 4 20.82 49.74 56.67
CA VAL A 4 20.32 48.67 55.82
C VAL A 4 20.19 49.20 54.37
N ILE A 5 21.02 48.70 53.45
CA ILE A 5 20.85 48.93 52.01
C ILE A 5 19.78 47.97 51.46
N ARG A 6 18.64 48.55 51.14
CA ARG A 6 17.56 47.85 50.38
C ARG A 6 18.01 47.76 48.91
N GLY A 7 18.46 46.56 48.53
CA GLY A 7 18.68 46.24 47.12
C GLY A 7 17.32 46.10 46.41
N SER A 8 17.02 47.07 45.54
CA SER A 8 15.90 47.02 44.60
C SER A 8 16.24 46.01 43.49
N GLY A 9 15.76 44.79 43.65
CA GLY A 9 15.80 43.76 42.59
C GLY A 9 14.83 44.12 41.48
N ALA A 10 15.33 44.78 40.45
CA ALA A 10 14.64 44.89 39.17
C ALA A 10 14.53 43.49 38.56
N GLY A 11 13.41 42.84 38.79
CA GLY A 11 13.08 41.60 38.11
C GLY A 11 12.91 41.85 36.60
N THR A 12 13.96 41.52 35.86
CA THR A 12 13.88 41.38 34.42
C THR A 12 12.84 40.27 34.17
N GLN A 13 11.61 40.66 33.90
CA GLN A 13 10.65 39.79 33.24
C GLN A 13 11.15 39.55 31.83
N ASP A 14 12.03 38.54 31.69
CA ASP A 14 12.25 37.92 30.39
C ASP A 14 10.93 37.38 29.91
N GLY A 15 10.25 38.22 29.12
CA GLY A 15 9.08 37.84 28.37
C GLY A 15 9.46 36.67 27.48
N THR A 16 9.23 35.44 27.95
CA THR A 16 9.14 34.28 27.11
C THR A 16 8.00 34.54 26.14
N ALA A 17 8.36 35.24 25.04
CA ALA A 17 7.51 35.35 23.86
C ALA A 17 7.21 33.93 23.43
N GLY A 18 6.06 33.40 23.90
CA GLY A 18 5.56 32.10 23.50
C GLY A 18 5.59 32.07 22.00
N HIS A 19 6.50 31.28 21.45
CA HIS A 19 6.59 31.06 20.00
C HIS A 19 5.22 30.57 19.54
N ALA A 20 4.44 31.48 18.95
CA ALA A 20 3.15 31.15 18.37
C ALA A 20 3.39 30.06 17.33
N VAL A 21 3.01 28.83 17.66
CA VAL A 21 3.18 27.69 16.76
C VAL A 21 2.32 27.94 15.54
N ASP A 22 2.96 28.28 14.44
CA ASP A 22 2.31 28.57 13.17
C ASP A 22 1.49 27.33 12.71
N PRO A 23 0.15 27.39 12.72
CA PRO A 23 -0.71 26.27 12.35
C PRO A 23 -0.50 25.85 10.90
N TRP A 24 -0.10 26.76 10.02
CA TRP A 24 0.15 26.51 8.61
C TRP A 24 1.33 25.56 8.36
N ARG A 25 2.33 25.55 9.22
CA ARG A 25 3.47 24.64 9.09
C ARG A 25 3.05 23.19 9.27
N SER A 26 2.12 22.92 10.18
CA SER A 26 1.62 21.58 10.45
C SER A 26 0.72 21.08 9.31
N VAL A 27 -0.16 21.94 8.80
CA VAL A 27 -1.02 21.62 7.64
C VAL A 27 -0.18 21.36 6.39
N ARG A 28 0.80 22.23 6.12
CA ARG A 28 1.70 22.07 4.98
C ARG A 28 2.48 20.75 5.03
N ARG A 29 2.98 20.36 6.20
CA ARG A 29 3.66 19.07 6.38
C ARG A 29 2.74 17.88 6.13
N ALA A 30 1.51 17.90 6.67
CA ALA A 30 0.53 16.86 6.43
C ALA A 30 0.15 16.76 4.93
N ALA A 31 -0.03 17.91 4.27
CA ALA A 31 -0.30 17.97 2.83
C ALA A 31 0.87 17.38 2.01
N TRP A 32 2.12 17.75 2.34
CA TRP A 32 3.30 17.17 1.67
C TRP A 32 3.37 15.65 1.85
N VAL A 33 3.10 15.15 3.04
CA VAL A 33 3.07 13.70 3.31
C VAL A 33 2.00 13.02 2.49
N ALA A 34 0.79 13.59 2.42
CA ALA A 34 -0.28 13.05 1.58
C ALA A 34 0.11 13.04 0.09
N LEU A 35 0.66 14.16 -0.42
CA LEU A 35 1.11 14.26 -1.82
C LEU A 35 2.22 13.25 -2.15
N CYS A 36 3.19 13.05 -1.26
CA CYS A 36 4.20 12.01 -1.43
C CYS A 36 3.58 10.61 -1.52
N GLY A 37 2.55 10.35 -0.74
CA GLY A 37 1.81 9.08 -0.81
C GLY A 37 1.08 8.86 -2.12
N TRP A 38 0.40 9.88 -2.61
CA TRP A 38 -0.26 9.84 -3.93
C TRP A 38 0.76 9.65 -5.05
N ALA A 39 1.89 10.37 -4.99
CA ALA A 39 2.98 10.21 -5.95
C ALA A 39 3.55 8.79 -5.93
N ALA A 40 3.78 8.21 -4.74
CA ALA A 40 4.26 6.84 -4.59
C ALA A 40 3.28 5.82 -5.18
N ALA A 41 1.98 5.98 -4.94
CA ALA A 41 0.94 5.13 -5.53
C ALA A 41 0.93 5.22 -7.07
N LEU A 42 1.02 6.45 -7.61
CA LEU A 42 1.09 6.68 -9.05
C LEU A 42 2.34 6.04 -9.66
N VAL A 43 3.51 6.23 -9.05
CA VAL A 43 4.76 5.61 -9.48
C VAL A 43 4.64 4.08 -9.48
N THR A 44 4.06 3.49 -8.43
CA THR A 44 3.85 2.05 -8.35
C THR A 44 2.94 1.56 -9.48
N ALA A 45 1.84 2.27 -9.76
CA ALA A 45 0.93 1.93 -10.85
C ALA A 45 1.61 2.05 -12.22
N CYS A 46 2.39 3.12 -12.46
CA CYS A 46 3.16 3.30 -13.68
C CYS A 46 4.21 2.18 -13.87
N VAL A 47 4.94 1.85 -12.81
CA VAL A 47 5.93 0.75 -12.84
C VAL A 47 5.22 -0.59 -13.11
N SER A 48 4.05 -0.82 -12.53
CA SER A 48 3.26 -2.03 -12.77
C SER A 48 2.85 -2.13 -14.25
N TYR A 49 2.44 -1.03 -14.86
CA TYR A 49 2.09 -0.98 -16.27
C TYR A 49 3.29 -1.21 -17.21
N LEU A 50 4.45 -0.63 -16.87
CA LEU A 50 5.68 -0.78 -17.66
C LEU A 50 6.34 -2.15 -17.48
N ALA A 51 6.17 -2.78 -16.31
CA ALA A 51 6.80 -4.04 -15.94
C ALA A 51 5.80 -5.21 -15.86
N LEU A 52 4.78 -5.25 -16.75
CA LEU A 52 3.73 -6.29 -16.77
C LEU A 52 4.31 -7.72 -16.76
N ARG A 53 5.45 -7.92 -17.44
CA ARG A 53 6.14 -9.22 -17.50
C ARG A 53 6.88 -9.57 -16.19
N TRP A 54 7.21 -8.58 -15.36
CA TRP A 54 8.07 -8.73 -14.20
C TRP A 54 7.32 -8.31 -12.93
N VAL A 55 6.32 -9.07 -12.54
CA VAL A 55 5.45 -8.77 -11.37
C VAL A 55 6.25 -8.49 -10.09
N ALA A 56 7.43 -9.07 -9.94
CA ALA A 56 8.29 -8.82 -8.79
C ALA A 56 8.76 -7.35 -8.70
N VAL A 57 8.97 -6.67 -9.83
CA VAL A 57 9.48 -5.30 -9.86
C VAL A 57 8.52 -4.31 -9.21
N PRO A 58 7.23 -4.21 -9.60
CA PRO A 58 6.30 -3.30 -8.95
C PRO A 58 6.04 -3.66 -7.48
N ILE A 59 6.10 -4.94 -7.10
CA ILE A 59 5.97 -5.37 -5.71
C ILE A 59 7.13 -4.82 -4.88
N VAL A 60 8.37 -4.99 -5.33
CA VAL A 60 9.57 -4.48 -4.62
C VAL A 60 9.55 -2.96 -4.53
N VAL A 61 9.28 -2.28 -5.65
CA VAL A 61 9.19 -0.81 -5.67
C VAL A 61 8.11 -0.31 -4.71
N GLY A 62 6.92 -0.87 -4.78
CA GLY A 62 5.81 -0.48 -3.91
C GLY A 62 6.10 -0.77 -2.43
N LEU A 63 6.73 -1.90 -2.11
CA LEU A 63 7.13 -2.25 -0.74
C LEU A 63 8.17 -1.25 -0.20
N VAL A 64 9.21 -0.93 -0.98
CA VAL A 64 10.22 0.06 -0.60
C VAL A 64 9.59 1.42 -0.37
N LEU A 65 8.70 1.87 -1.25
CA LEU A 65 7.98 3.13 -1.10
C LEU A 65 7.08 3.12 0.16
N CYS A 66 6.37 2.03 0.42
CA CYS A 66 5.52 1.87 1.60
C CYS A 66 6.34 1.91 2.91
N LEU A 67 7.48 1.22 2.97
CA LEU A 67 8.38 1.21 4.13
C LEU A 67 9.05 2.57 4.34
N THR A 68 9.51 3.21 3.28
CA THR A 68 10.10 4.56 3.34
C THR A 68 9.10 5.55 3.89
N PHE A 69 7.86 5.46 3.43
CA PHE A 69 6.80 6.32 3.89
C PHE A 69 6.40 6.06 5.35
N GLY A 70 6.30 4.79 5.75
CA GLY A 70 6.07 4.41 7.16
C GLY A 70 7.17 4.98 8.06
N GLY A 71 8.44 4.86 7.65
CA GLY A 71 9.60 5.45 8.34
C GLY A 71 9.49 6.98 8.44
N LEU A 72 9.07 7.65 7.35
CA LEU A 72 8.88 9.10 7.32
C LEU A 72 7.78 9.54 8.30
N LEU A 73 6.67 8.79 8.39
CA LEU A 73 5.60 9.05 9.36
C LEU A 73 6.07 8.91 10.81
N ILE A 74 6.84 7.86 11.12
CA ILE A 74 7.43 7.66 12.45
C ILE A 74 8.34 8.84 12.80
N TRP A 75 9.24 9.19 11.89
CA TRP A 75 10.19 10.29 12.08
C TRP A 75 9.50 11.63 12.28
N LEU A 76 8.44 11.91 11.49
CA LEU A 76 7.77 13.21 11.50
C LEU A 76 6.83 13.41 12.70
N HIS A 77 6.14 12.36 13.13
CA HIS A 77 5.05 12.47 14.12
C HIS A 77 5.30 11.75 15.45
N ARG A 78 6.40 10.99 15.59
CA ARG A 78 6.74 10.19 16.79
C ARG A 78 5.56 9.36 17.34
N ALA A 79 4.60 9.04 16.50
CA ALA A 79 3.40 8.29 16.84
C ALA A 79 3.43 6.92 16.15
N GLY A 80 4.23 6.00 16.69
CA GLY A 80 4.46 4.67 16.09
C GLY A 80 3.17 3.90 15.82
N TRP A 81 2.15 4.01 16.67
CA TRP A 81 0.87 3.32 16.47
C TRP A 81 0.08 3.82 15.25
N ILE A 82 0.15 5.14 14.91
CA ILE A 82 -0.48 5.67 13.69
C ILE A 82 0.25 5.15 12.45
N ALA A 83 1.58 5.08 12.50
CA ALA A 83 2.36 4.48 11.42
C ALA A 83 2.00 3.00 11.23
N LEU A 84 1.84 2.25 12.31
CA LEU A 84 1.41 0.86 12.26
C LEU A 84 0.01 0.71 11.64
N LEU A 85 -0.96 1.53 12.07
CA LEU A 85 -2.30 1.53 11.49
C LEU A 85 -2.31 1.95 10.01
N SER A 86 -1.37 2.81 9.58
CA SER A 86 -1.26 3.23 8.18
C SER A 86 -0.74 2.14 7.25
N LEU A 87 -0.18 1.04 7.78
CA LEU A 87 0.26 -0.09 6.96
C LEU A 87 -0.92 -0.77 6.24
N ALA A 88 -2.07 -0.89 6.89
CA ALA A 88 -3.24 -1.54 6.27
C ALA A 88 -3.72 -0.81 5.01
N PRO A 89 -4.05 0.51 5.05
CA PRO A 89 -4.40 1.24 3.84
C PRO A 89 -3.23 1.32 2.85
N GLY A 90 -1.98 1.38 3.32
CA GLY A 90 -0.80 1.32 2.44
C GLY A 90 -0.71 0.02 1.65
N LEU A 91 -0.99 -1.12 2.29
CA LEU A 91 -1.07 -2.42 1.61
C LEU A 91 -2.24 -2.50 0.63
N MET A 92 -3.39 -1.91 0.96
CA MET A 92 -4.52 -1.83 0.00
C MET A 92 -4.13 -1.06 -1.26
N VAL A 93 -3.44 0.08 -1.10
CA VAL A 93 -2.92 0.86 -2.23
C VAL A 93 -1.92 0.04 -3.03
N LEU A 94 -0.98 -0.62 -2.36
CA LEU A 94 0.06 -1.41 -3.01
C LEU A 94 -0.56 -2.56 -3.83
N VAL A 95 -1.42 -3.36 -3.21
CA VAL A 95 -2.07 -4.50 -3.87
C VAL A 95 -2.91 -4.02 -5.05
N GLY A 96 -3.72 -2.97 -4.85
CA GLY A 96 -4.55 -2.40 -5.91
C GLY A 96 -3.70 -1.84 -7.07
N ALA A 97 -2.66 -1.06 -6.78
CA ALA A 97 -1.80 -0.48 -7.80
C ALA A 97 -1.00 -1.52 -8.61
N VAL A 98 -0.54 -2.60 -7.94
CA VAL A 98 0.24 -3.67 -8.60
C VAL A 98 -0.65 -4.56 -9.46
N GLN A 99 -1.86 -4.90 -9.00
CA GLN A 99 -2.75 -5.82 -9.71
C GLN A 99 -3.62 -5.14 -10.76
N TYR A 100 -3.86 -3.84 -10.64
CA TYR A 100 -4.69 -3.09 -11.57
C TYR A 100 -4.22 -3.18 -13.02
N ALA A 101 -2.92 -2.95 -13.27
CA ALA A 101 -2.39 -2.90 -14.63
C ALA A 101 -2.48 -4.24 -15.37
N PRO A 102 -2.08 -5.39 -14.79
CA PRO A 102 -2.24 -6.68 -15.46
C PRO A 102 -3.72 -7.07 -15.64
N GLU A 103 -4.59 -6.84 -14.65
CA GLU A 103 -6.00 -7.16 -14.80
C GLU A 103 -6.70 -6.28 -15.86
N LEU A 104 -6.37 -4.97 -15.91
CA LEU A 104 -6.84 -4.08 -16.97
C LEU A 104 -6.39 -4.55 -18.36
N ALA A 105 -5.13 -5.00 -18.48
CA ALA A 105 -4.64 -5.53 -19.74
C ALA A 105 -5.41 -6.78 -20.18
N LEU A 106 -5.75 -7.66 -19.24
CA LEU A 106 -6.60 -8.84 -19.51
C LEU A 106 -8.04 -8.44 -19.86
N GLU A 107 -8.62 -7.43 -19.20
CA GLU A 107 -9.98 -6.96 -19.54
C GLU A 107 -10.07 -6.33 -20.93
N VAL A 108 -9.03 -5.56 -21.34
CA VAL A 108 -9.08 -4.79 -22.59
C VAL A 108 -8.69 -5.61 -23.81
N ARG A 109 -7.68 -6.49 -23.70
CA ARG A 109 -7.14 -7.23 -24.84
C ARG A 109 -7.16 -8.74 -24.66
N GLY A 110 -7.54 -9.23 -23.49
CA GLY A 110 -7.58 -10.66 -23.20
C GLY A 110 -8.66 -11.37 -23.99
N VAL A 111 -8.35 -12.59 -24.40
CA VAL A 111 -9.28 -13.48 -25.07
C VAL A 111 -9.82 -14.47 -24.05
N ARG A 112 -11.15 -14.55 -23.94
CA ARG A 112 -11.82 -15.53 -23.08
C ARG A 112 -11.87 -16.85 -23.80
N GLU A 113 -11.41 -17.90 -23.13
CA GLU A 113 -11.42 -19.27 -23.65
C GLU A 113 -12.01 -20.22 -22.60
N SER A 114 -12.87 -21.13 -23.03
CA SER A 114 -13.31 -22.25 -22.21
C SER A 114 -12.29 -23.38 -22.31
N VAL A 115 -11.79 -23.80 -21.16
CA VAL A 115 -10.74 -24.82 -21.09
C VAL A 115 -11.10 -25.93 -20.11
N VAL A 116 -10.52 -27.11 -20.34
CA VAL A 116 -10.66 -28.27 -19.45
C VAL A 116 -9.31 -28.54 -18.80
N ILE A 117 -9.30 -28.76 -17.49
CA ILE A 117 -8.11 -29.20 -16.77
C ILE A 117 -7.78 -30.63 -17.13
N VAL A 118 -6.58 -30.86 -17.67
CA VAL A 118 -6.12 -32.20 -18.09
C VAL A 118 -5.29 -32.85 -17.00
N ALA A 119 -4.42 -32.08 -16.36
CA ALA A 119 -3.53 -32.58 -15.33
C ALA A 119 -3.24 -31.50 -14.28
N ASP A 120 -2.93 -31.94 -13.09
CA ASP A 120 -2.46 -31.12 -11.97
C ASP A 120 -1.12 -31.66 -11.48
N SER A 121 -0.11 -30.79 -11.39
CA SER A 121 1.24 -31.21 -10.95
C SER A 121 1.32 -31.63 -9.47
N ALA A 122 0.34 -31.23 -8.66
CA ALA A 122 0.29 -31.53 -7.23
C ALA A 122 -0.73 -32.63 -6.89
N ASP A 123 -1.36 -33.24 -7.90
CA ASP A 123 -2.30 -34.33 -7.68
C ASP A 123 -1.63 -35.51 -6.99
N GLY A 124 -2.18 -35.91 -5.84
CA GLY A 124 -1.64 -36.98 -5.01
C GLY A 124 -0.43 -36.63 -4.14
N THR A 125 0.14 -35.42 -4.23
CA THR A 125 1.33 -35.03 -3.45
C THR A 125 1.02 -34.23 -2.18
N GLY A 126 -0.22 -33.75 -2.01
CA GLY A 126 -0.62 -32.90 -0.87
C GLY A 126 0.01 -31.50 -0.88
N GLY A 127 0.66 -31.12 -1.97
CA GLY A 127 1.24 -29.77 -2.12
C GLY A 127 0.18 -28.71 -2.37
N SER A 128 0.39 -27.48 -1.87
CA SER A 128 -0.51 -26.32 -2.07
C SER A 128 -0.22 -25.50 -3.32
N ASN A 129 0.83 -25.85 -4.09
CA ASN A 129 1.21 -25.18 -5.32
C ASN A 129 0.87 -26.08 -6.52
N HIS A 130 -0.25 -25.80 -7.14
CA HIS A 130 -0.75 -26.57 -8.28
C HIS A 130 -0.36 -25.86 -9.59
N ARG A 131 0.14 -26.63 -10.55
CA ARG A 131 0.32 -26.18 -11.93
C ARG A 131 -0.63 -26.97 -12.81
N LEU A 132 -1.69 -26.33 -13.25
CA LEU A 132 -2.75 -26.94 -14.03
C LEU A 132 -2.38 -26.90 -15.50
N THR A 133 -2.42 -28.07 -16.14
CA THR A 133 -2.33 -28.19 -17.60
C THR A 133 -3.75 -28.09 -18.16
N LEU A 134 -3.94 -27.19 -19.10
CA LEU A 134 -5.23 -26.84 -19.65
C LEU A 134 -5.32 -27.24 -21.12
N ARG A 135 -6.52 -27.66 -21.56
CA ARG A 135 -6.82 -28.00 -22.95
C ARG A 135 -8.04 -27.21 -23.39
N THR A 136 -7.98 -26.62 -24.57
CA THR A 136 -9.10 -25.94 -25.22
C THR A 136 -10.17 -26.95 -25.66
N GLU A 137 -11.37 -26.48 -25.97
CA GLU A 137 -12.45 -27.34 -26.47
C GLU A 137 -12.09 -28.04 -27.80
N ASP A 138 -11.23 -27.41 -28.60
CA ASP A 138 -10.69 -27.98 -29.86
C ASP A 138 -9.66 -29.09 -29.62
N GLY A 139 -9.40 -29.47 -28.37
CA GLY A 139 -8.47 -30.56 -28.04
C GLY A 139 -6.97 -30.12 -27.98
N ARG A 140 -6.65 -28.87 -28.23
CA ARG A 140 -5.26 -28.32 -28.18
C ARG A 140 -4.87 -28.06 -26.75
N GLU A 141 -3.72 -28.55 -26.30
CA GLU A 141 -3.15 -28.19 -25.02
C GLU A 141 -2.55 -26.77 -25.08
N LEU A 142 -2.82 -25.98 -24.06
CA LEU A 142 -2.20 -24.66 -23.90
C LEU A 142 -0.76 -24.83 -23.44
N ALA A 143 0.17 -24.13 -24.08
CA ALA A 143 1.58 -24.12 -23.69
C ALA A 143 1.79 -23.47 -22.32
N GLU A 144 0.92 -22.53 -21.96
CA GLU A 144 0.92 -21.85 -20.68
C GLU A 144 0.21 -22.69 -19.62
N ARG A 145 0.85 -22.84 -18.45
CA ARG A 145 0.26 -23.55 -17.30
C ARG A 145 -0.28 -22.54 -16.31
N MET A 146 -1.51 -22.77 -15.86
CA MET A 146 -2.10 -21.94 -14.82
C MET A 146 -1.58 -22.33 -13.44
N THR A 147 -1.07 -21.36 -12.70
CA THR A 147 -0.64 -21.59 -11.31
C THR A 147 -1.81 -21.34 -10.38
N TYR A 148 -2.13 -22.33 -9.54
CA TYR A 148 -3.15 -22.21 -8.51
C TYR A 148 -2.51 -22.45 -7.13
N LYS A 149 -2.79 -21.56 -6.20
CA LYS A 149 -2.30 -21.66 -4.81
C LYS A 149 -3.47 -21.92 -3.88
N GLY A 150 -3.40 -22.99 -3.12
CA GLY A 150 -4.39 -23.35 -2.11
C GLY A 150 -4.79 -24.83 -2.15
N ASP A 151 -5.32 -25.31 -1.05
CA ASP A 151 -5.64 -26.73 -0.83
C ASP A 151 -6.86 -27.25 -1.63
N ARG A 152 -7.58 -26.36 -2.31
CA ARG A 152 -8.81 -26.67 -3.05
C ARG A 152 -8.66 -26.39 -4.55
N ALA A 153 -7.60 -26.86 -5.16
CA ALA A 153 -7.47 -26.75 -6.60
C ALA A 153 -8.62 -27.47 -7.32
N PRO A 154 -9.11 -26.90 -8.42
CA PRO A 154 -10.13 -27.57 -9.23
C PRO A 154 -9.53 -28.84 -9.84
N ARG A 155 -10.27 -29.94 -9.77
CA ARG A 155 -9.82 -31.27 -10.20
C ARG A 155 -9.71 -31.40 -11.71
N PRO A 156 -8.84 -32.29 -12.23
CA PRO A 156 -8.83 -32.67 -13.63
C PRO A 156 -10.22 -33.08 -14.14
N GLY A 157 -10.54 -32.74 -15.38
CA GLY A 157 -11.85 -32.92 -16.01
C GLY A 157 -12.82 -31.76 -15.79
N ARG A 158 -12.50 -30.77 -14.91
CA ARG A 158 -13.36 -29.60 -14.70
C ARG A 158 -13.13 -28.54 -15.79
N ARG A 159 -14.23 -27.93 -16.23
CA ARG A 159 -14.20 -26.78 -17.15
C ARG A 159 -13.98 -25.50 -16.35
N LEU A 160 -13.17 -24.62 -16.92
CA LEU A 160 -12.91 -23.27 -16.41
C LEU A 160 -12.98 -22.27 -17.55
N GLU A 161 -13.45 -21.07 -17.27
CA GLU A 161 -13.25 -19.92 -18.14
C GLU A 161 -11.98 -19.20 -17.74
N VAL A 162 -11.09 -19.00 -18.70
CA VAL A 162 -9.84 -18.27 -18.51
C VAL A 162 -9.77 -17.08 -19.45
N ILE A 163 -9.05 -16.06 -19.03
CA ILE A 163 -8.68 -14.92 -19.88
C ILE A 163 -7.18 -15.02 -20.12
N ARG A 164 -6.81 -15.06 -21.39
CA ARG A 164 -5.42 -15.15 -21.83
C ARG A 164 -5.04 -13.92 -22.62
N ASP A 165 -3.87 -13.38 -22.33
CA ASP A 165 -3.27 -12.34 -23.14
C ASP A 165 -2.72 -12.95 -24.46
N PRO A 166 -3.20 -12.54 -25.64
CA PRO A 166 -2.72 -13.07 -26.91
C PRO A 166 -1.23 -12.75 -27.15
N GLU A 167 -0.71 -11.68 -26.53
CA GLU A 167 0.71 -11.30 -26.62
C GLU A 167 1.59 -12.08 -25.61
N GLY A 168 1.00 -12.81 -24.66
CA GLY A 168 1.70 -13.59 -23.64
C GLY A 168 2.53 -12.74 -22.67
N VAL A 169 2.19 -11.45 -22.52
CA VAL A 169 2.88 -10.53 -21.61
C VAL A 169 2.35 -10.68 -20.20
N VAL A 170 1.03 -10.86 -20.06
CA VAL A 170 0.35 -11.07 -18.79
C VAL A 170 0.00 -12.55 -18.64
N PRO A 171 0.31 -13.15 -17.47
CA PRO A 171 -0.10 -14.53 -17.21
C PRO A 171 -1.62 -14.72 -17.35
N MET A 172 -2.00 -15.90 -17.82
CA MET A 172 -3.40 -16.31 -17.90
C MET A 172 -4.04 -16.37 -16.52
N GLU A 173 -5.27 -15.86 -16.40
CA GLU A 173 -6.02 -15.84 -15.16
C GLU A 173 -7.46 -16.34 -15.37
N ARG A 174 -8.11 -16.77 -14.28
CA ARG A 174 -9.52 -17.17 -14.33
C ARG A 174 -10.41 -15.96 -14.59
N ALA A 175 -11.40 -16.12 -15.45
CA ALA A 175 -12.28 -15.03 -15.83
C ALA A 175 -13.09 -14.45 -14.65
N ASP A 176 -13.38 -15.26 -13.63
CA ASP A 176 -14.09 -14.83 -12.42
C ASP A 176 -13.19 -14.12 -11.39
N GLN A 177 -11.88 -14.06 -11.59
CA GLN A 177 -10.90 -13.41 -10.71
C GLN A 177 -10.39 -12.09 -11.27
N VAL A 178 -10.59 -11.84 -12.56
CA VAL A 178 -10.19 -10.58 -13.21
C VAL A 178 -11.24 -9.52 -12.91
N ASP A 179 -10.84 -8.53 -12.11
CA ASP A 179 -11.67 -7.40 -11.67
C ASP A 179 -10.82 -6.14 -11.53
N ALA A 180 -10.42 -5.55 -12.64
CA ALA A 180 -9.62 -4.33 -12.65
C ALA A 180 -10.34 -3.16 -11.96
N ALA A 181 -11.66 -3.06 -12.11
CA ALA A 181 -12.45 -2.03 -11.45
C ALA A 181 -12.41 -2.17 -9.93
N GLY A 182 -12.56 -3.38 -9.40
CA GLY A 182 -12.45 -3.67 -7.96
C GLY A 182 -11.05 -3.34 -7.41
N ARG A 183 -9.99 -3.64 -8.17
CA ARG A 183 -8.61 -3.26 -7.80
C ARG A 183 -8.43 -1.76 -7.72
N LEU A 184 -8.95 -1.03 -8.71
CA LEU A 184 -8.91 0.43 -8.71
C LEU A 184 -9.67 1.02 -7.51
N HIS A 185 -10.86 0.53 -7.24
CA HIS A 185 -11.66 0.96 -6.09
C HIS A 185 -10.93 0.67 -4.77
N GLY A 186 -10.30 -0.50 -4.62
CA GLY A 186 -9.49 -0.84 -3.46
C GLY A 186 -8.30 0.10 -3.26
N ALA A 187 -7.57 0.40 -4.34
CA ALA A 187 -6.46 1.35 -4.31
C ALA A 187 -6.93 2.75 -3.91
N PHE A 188 -8.04 3.21 -4.47
CA PHE A 188 -8.61 4.52 -4.17
C PHE A 188 -9.11 4.62 -2.72
N ALA A 189 -9.82 3.61 -2.23
CA ALA A 189 -10.25 3.54 -0.83
C ALA A 189 -9.04 3.56 0.13
N GLY A 190 -7.98 2.83 -0.21
CA GLY A 190 -6.72 2.87 0.52
C GLY A 190 -6.10 4.26 0.56
N LEU A 191 -6.03 4.97 -0.58
CA LEU A 191 -5.50 6.33 -0.68
C LEU A 191 -6.31 7.33 0.15
N VAL A 192 -7.64 7.27 0.09
CA VAL A 192 -8.52 8.14 0.88
C VAL A 192 -8.30 7.88 2.38
N THR A 193 -8.34 6.62 2.80
CA THR A 193 -8.12 6.23 4.20
C THR A 193 -6.75 6.70 4.69
N TRP A 194 -5.73 6.54 3.86
CA TRP A 194 -4.38 6.97 4.17
C TRP A 194 -4.25 8.49 4.30
N THR A 195 -4.90 9.24 3.40
CA THR A 195 -4.96 10.71 3.47
C THR A 195 -5.62 11.17 4.77
N LEU A 196 -6.71 10.53 5.17
CA LEU A 196 -7.38 10.81 6.45
C LEU A 196 -6.46 10.52 7.64
N MET A 197 -5.71 9.41 7.62
CA MET A 197 -4.73 9.11 8.68
C MET A 197 -3.59 10.13 8.74
N ALA A 198 -3.08 10.59 7.60
CA ALA A 198 -2.08 11.65 7.56
C ALA A 198 -2.62 12.97 8.14
N ALA A 199 -3.86 13.33 7.83
CA ALA A 199 -4.54 14.48 8.40
C ALA A 199 -4.73 14.38 9.92
N LEU A 200 -5.18 13.22 10.41
CA LEU A 200 -5.33 12.94 11.85
C LEU A 200 -3.98 13.00 12.58
N ALA A 201 -2.91 12.46 11.99
CA ALA A 201 -1.58 12.54 12.55
C ALA A 201 -1.10 13.99 12.67
N GLY A 202 -1.32 14.80 11.62
CA GLY A 202 -1.03 16.23 11.61
C GLY A 202 -1.80 17.00 12.69
N TRP A 203 -3.10 16.74 12.81
CA TRP A 203 -3.95 17.32 13.85
C TRP A 203 -3.45 16.97 15.26
N ARG A 204 -3.21 15.70 15.52
CA ARG A 204 -2.71 15.25 16.83
C ARG A 204 -1.37 15.89 17.18
N GLY A 205 -0.46 16.01 16.21
CA GLY A 205 0.82 16.72 16.38
C GLY A 205 0.62 18.20 16.73
N HIS A 206 -0.36 18.86 16.14
CA HIS A 206 -0.71 20.24 16.45
C HIS A 206 -1.26 20.40 17.86
N VAL A 207 -2.21 19.56 18.28
CA VAL A 207 -2.82 19.59 19.62
C VAL A 207 -1.79 19.34 20.72
N ARG A 208 -0.86 18.37 20.54
CA ARG A 208 0.20 18.08 21.51
C ARG A 208 1.17 19.26 21.67
N ARG A 209 1.52 19.94 20.60
CA ARG A 209 2.36 21.14 20.66
C ARG A 209 1.70 22.27 21.43
N ARG A 210 0.39 22.48 21.25
CA ARG A 210 -0.37 23.46 22.05
C ARG A 210 -0.40 23.12 23.54
N GLN A 211 -0.31 21.83 23.91
CA GLN A 211 -0.32 21.38 25.29
C GLN A 211 1.08 21.35 25.96
N GLY A 212 2.13 21.81 25.29
CA GLY A 212 3.49 21.82 25.82
C GLY A 212 4.11 20.44 26.08
N LYS A 213 3.51 19.35 25.58
CA LYS A 213 3.94 17.96 25.85
C LYS A 213 5.00 17.46 24.86
N GLU A 214 5.96 18.32 24.50
CA GLU A 214 6.99 17.93 23.50
C GLU A 214 8.08 16.97 24.03
N GLY A 215 8.10 16.66 25.35
CA GLY A 215 9.31 16.11 25.97
C GLY A 215 9.27 14.71 26.58
N SER A 216 8.15 14.00 26.70
CA SER A 216 8.11 12.88 27.65
C SER A 216 7.97 11.46 27.11
N LEU A 217 8.29 11.17 25.85
CA LEU A 217 8.12 9.82 25.28
C LEU A 217 9.41 9.00 25.11
N LEU A 218 10.56 9.49 25.56
CA LEU A 218 11.80 8.67 25.59
C LEU A 218 12.05 7.95 26.92
N LEU A 219 11.16 8.07 27.91
CA LEU A 219 11.33 7.49 29.26
C LEU A 219 10.29 6.43 29.63
N SER A 220 9.51 5.90 28.68
CA SER A 220 8.53 4.84 28.93
C SER A 220 8.65 3.69 27.93
N LEU A 221 9.86 3.16 27.77
CA LEU A 221 10.11 1.82 27.26
C LEU A 221 10.99 1.09 28.26
#